data_99a05b20757022f7ce3900731c5520f5
#
_entry.id   99a05b20757022f7ce3900731c5520f5
#
_cell.length_a   1.000
_cell.length_b   1.000
_cell.length_c   1.000
_cell.angle_alpha   90.00
_cell.angle_beta   90.00
_cell.angle_gamma   90.00
#
_symmetry.space_group_name_H-M   'P 1'
#
loop_
_entity.id
_entity.type
_entity.pdbx_description
1 polymer ?
#
loop_
_entity_poly.entity_id
_entity_poly.type
_entity_poly.pdbx_seq_one_letter_code
_entity_poly.pdbx_strand_id
1 'polypeptide(L)'
;MKVQGRDCTLTLLKDNEYYPLPYSEETVRQASKGYALPGCIGRRNREKLVETGKSITGCVVTRLEYNNILALFLLLFYSDDKFDILVDRVCTKLIYKNVSVKEFELRGENNEPLYFRLDVKDNDDSYVTSWDITTPSLPWTECRTFYYDGHSVIADSKTLPLVYRFELTGKFTEKTKYQITLYFPLSTEHYPTQNKIEKLTITLDQRLGIWLDLYDLKPLDDMTDVNCADTVLCFQKFEICGCVVFNIRNQSQNTQVVL
;
A
#
# COMPACT_ATOMS: atom_id res chain seq x y z
N MET A 1 17.01 5.64 -28.39
CA MET A 1 16.61 4.37 -27.73
C MET A 1 15.29 4.63 -27.01
N LYS A 2 14.21 3.88 -27.27
CA LYS A 2 12.99 4.02 -26.50
C LYS A 2 13.14 3.19 -25.22
N VAL A 3 13.21 3.83 -24.07
CA VAL A 3 13.20 3.17 -22.77
C VAL A 3 11.79 2.59 -22.55
N GLN A 4 11.69 1.32 -22.25
CA GLN A 4 10.42 0.66 -21.90
C GLN A 4 10.37 0.50 -20.37
N GLY A 5 9.18 0.58 -19.78
CA GLY A 5 9.00 0.45 -18.34
C GLY A 5 9.61 -0.83 -17.74
N ARG A 6 9.69 -1.92 -18.53
CA ARG A 6 10.35 -3.17 -18.13
C ARG A 6 11.86 -3.05 -17.90
N ASP A 7 12.48 -1.99 -18.42
CA ASP A 7 13.93 -1.75 -18.29
C ASP A 7 14.24 -0.95 -17.00
N CYS A 8 13.22 -0.51 -16.28
CA CYS A 8 13.34 0.23 -15.04
C CYS A 8 13.27 -0.73 -13.85
N THR A 9 14.04 -0.45 -12.80
CA THR A 9 14.02 -1.25 -11.57
C THR A 9 13.79 -0.36 -10.36
N LEU A 10 13.12 -0.90 -9.36
CA LEU A 10 12.90 -0.29 -8.06
C LEU A 10 13.35 -1.25 -6.97
N THR A 11 14.10 -0.72 -6.03
CA THR A 11 14.60 -1.51 -4.90
C THR A 11 14.46 -0.71 -3.62
N LEU A 12 13.92 -1.31 -2.59
CA LEU A 12 13.96 -0.75 -1.25
C LEU A 12 15.26 -1.18 -0.57
N LEU A 13 15.87 -0.27 0.16
CA LEU A 13 17.05 -0.56 0.97
C LEU A 13 16.72 -0.22 2.42
N LYS A 14 16.81 -1.23 3.29
CA LYS A 14 16.66 -1.09 4.73
C LYS A 14 17.67 -1.99 5.43
N ASP A 15 18.31 -1.48 6.47
CA ASP A 15 19.29 -2.22 7.29
C ASP A 15 20.39 -2.92 6.46
N ASN A 16 20.86 -2.28 5.38
CA ASN A 16 21.78 -2.79 4.38
C ASN A 16 21.28 -4.01 3.58
N GLU A 17 20.00 -4.32 3.64
CA GLU A 17 19.36 -5.34 2.82
C GLU A 17 18.59 -4.72 1.65
N TYR A 18 18.72 -5.33 0.47
CA TYR A 18 18.09 -4.90 -0.77
C TYR A 18 16.85 -5.73 -1.05
N TYR A 19 15.72 -5.05 -1.20
CA TYR A 19 14.42 -5.65 -1.50
C TYR A 19 13.90 -5.15 -2.85
N PRO A 20 14.17 -5.84 -3.95
CA PRO A 20 13.65 -5.44 -5.26
C PRO A 20 12.14 -5.60 -5.30
N LEU A 21 11.47 -4.60 -5.83
CA LEU A 21 10.03 -4.60 -6.02
C LEU A 21 9.67 -4.62 -7.51
N PRO A 22 8.96 -5.64 -7.99
CA PRO A 22 8.26 -5.55 -9.25
C PRO A 22 7.13 -4.52 -9.09
N TYR A 23 7.18 -3.42 -9.81
CA TYR A 23 6.19 -2.36 -9.69
C TYR A 23 5.41 -2.18 -11.00
N SER A 24 4.14 -1.77 -10.87
CA SER A 24 3.30 -1.37 -12.00
C SER A 24 3.27 0.14 -12.18
N GLU A 25 3.48 0.89 -11.09
CA GLU A 25 3.51 2.35 -11.09
C GLU A 25 4.55 2.85 -10.07
N GLU A 26 5.31 3.88 -10.46
CA GLU A 26 6.24 4.58 -9.60
C GLU A 26 6.17 6.08 -9.91
N THR A 27 5.92 6.91 -8.88
CA THR A 27 5.82 8.37 -9.01
C THR A 27 6.67 9.10 -7.98
N VAL A 28 7.60 8.40 -7.33
CA VAL A 28 8.46 9.01 -6.30
C VAL A 28 9.33 10.09 -6.91
N ARG A 29 9.24 11.29 -6.37
CA ARG A 29 9.96 12.45 -6.88
C ARG A 29 10.30 13.44 -5.78
N GLN A 30 11.33 14.24 -6.04
CA GLN A 30 11.58 15.44 -5.26
C GLN A 30 10.76 16.58 -5.84
N ALA A 31 9.93 17.21 -5.03
CA ALA A 31 9.11 18.36 -5.38
C ALA A 31 9.57 19.59 -4.61
N SER A 32 9.55 20.75 -5.27
CA SER A 32 9.83 22.03 -4.59
C SER A 32 8.64 22.41 -3.69
N LYS A 33 8.95 22.72 -2.44
CA LYS A 33 8.00 23.39 -1.53
C LYS A 33 8.11 24.91 -1.76
N GLY A 34 6.97 25.57 -1.91
CA GLY A 34 6.97 27.02 -2.10
C GLY A 34 5.57 27.58 -1.95
N TYR A 35 5.50 28.87 -1.81
CA TYR A 35 4.24 29.63 -1.82
C TYR A 35 4.30 30.72 -2.89
N ALA A 36 3.14 30.96 -3.51
CA ALA A 36 2.98 32.04 -4.46
C ALA A 36 2.85 33.37 -3.68
N LEU A 37 3.74 34.31 -3.95
CA LEU A 37 3.55 35.68 -3.47
C LEU A 37 2.48 36.34 -4.35
N PRO A 38 1.44 36.95 -3.76
CA PRO A 38 0.48 37.74 -4.53
C PRO A 38 1.24 38.85 -5.26
N GLY A 39 0.98 38.97 -6.55
CA GLY A 39 1.62 40.01 -7.38
C GLY A 39 1.32 41.41 -6.84
N CYS A 40 2.32 42.26 -6.80
CA CYS A 40 2.11 43.67 -6.46
C CYS A 40 1.14 44.30 -7.44
N ILE A 41 0.22 45.10 -6.90
CA ILE A 41 -0.78 45.90 -7.62
C ILE A 41 -0.07 46.71 -8.73
N GLY A 42 -0.44 46.45 -9.98
CA GLY A 42 0.02 47.25 -11.14
C GLY A 42 0.92 46.52 -12.15
N ARG A 43 1.32 45.27 -11.94
CA ARG A 43 1.95 44.44 -12.96
C ARG A 43 1.11 43.21 -13.24
N ARG A 44 0.85 42.94 -14.51
CA ARG A 44 0.16 41.73 -14.96
C ARG A 44 0.84 40.52 -14.34
N ASN A 45 0.11 39.86 -13.44
CA ASN A 45 0.34 38.65 -12.73
C ASN A 45 1.46 37.75 -13.28
N ARG A 46 2.63 37.84 -12.68
CA ARG A 46 3.51 36.69 -12.53
C ARG A 46 3.60 36.44 -11.02
N GLU A 47 2.86 35.46 -10.56
CA GLU A 47 3.06 34.90 -9.23
C GLU A 47 4.52 34.48 -9.14
N LYS A 48 5.27 35.12 -8.25
CA LYS A 48 6.65 34.72 -7.97
C LYS A 48 6.55 33.56 -6.98
N LEU A 49 6.82 32.36 -7.44
CA LEU A 49 6.97 31.22 -6.55
C LEU A 49 8.23 31.43 -5.72
N VAL A 50 8.08 31.52 -4.40
CA VAL A 50 9.21 31.50 -3.46
C VAL A 50 9.40 30.08 -3.01
N GLU A 51 10.49 29.49 -3.45
CA GLU A 51 10.89 28.14 -3.05
C GLU A 51 11.36 28.16 -1.59
N THR A 52 10.69 27.42 -0.71
CA THR A 52 11.00 27.35 0.71
C THR A 52 11.74 26.07 1.09
N GLY A 53 11.85 25.13 0.17
CA GLY A 53 12.51 23.86 0.39
C GLY A 53 12.15 22.84 -0.66
N LYS A 54 12.61 21.62 -0.42
CA LYS A 54 12.31 20.45 -1.25
C LYS A 54 11.65 19.38 -0.39
N SER A 55 10.79 18.56 -0.98
CA SER A 55 10.17 17.41 -0.31
C SER A 55 10.21 16.20 -1.21
N ILE A 56 10.29 15.02 -0.62
CA ILE A 56 10.13 13.76 -1.33
C ILE A 56 8.71 13.28 -1.13
N THR A 57 8.03 12.97 -2.21
CA THR A 57 6.65 12.48 -2.21
C THR A 57 6.41 11.60 -3.42
N GLY A 58 5.41 10.77 -3.36
CA GLY A 58 4.98 9.89 -4.44
C GLY A 58 4.53 8.56 -3.92
N CYS A 59 4.22 7.66 -4.84
CA CYS A 59 3.79 6.33 -4.52
C CYS A 59 4.49 5.26 -5.37
N VAL A 60 4.47 4.05 -4.84
CA VAL A 60 4.85 2.83 -5.53
C VAL A 60 3.66 1.89 -5.49
N VAL A 61 3.24 1.37 -6.65
CA VAL A 61 2.21 0.35 -6.76
C VAL A 61 2.84 -0.94 -7.23
N THR A 62 2.66 -2.00 -6.47
CA THR A 62 3.20 -3.33 -6.78
C THR A 62 2.13 -4.40 -6.66
N ARG A 63 2.30 -5.50 -7.37
CA ARG A 63 1.56 -6.73 -7.10
C ARG A 63 2.17 -7.41 -5.89
N LEU A 64 1.31 -7.96 -5.05
CA LEU A 64 1.78 -8.72 -3.90
C LEU A 64 2.24 -10.11 -4.36
N GLU A 65 3.50 -10.41 -4.10
CA GLU A 65 4.17 -11.65 -4.46
C GLU A 65 4.88 -12.23 -3.26
N TYR A 66 5.12 -13.54 -3.26
CA TYR A 66 5.78 -14.23 -2.15
C TYR A 66 7.14 -13.59 -1.78
N ASN A 67 7.89 -13.12 -2.76
CA ASN A 67 9.23 -12.59 -2.55
C ASN A 67 9.24 -11.16 -1.98
N ASN A 68 8.18 -10.36 -2.21
CA ASN A 68 8.13 -8.99 -1.74
C ASN A 68 7.24 -8.77 -0.51
N ILE A 69 6.36 -9.74 -0.21
CA ILE A 69 5.38 -9.60 0.86
C ILE A 69 6.03 -9.32 2.21
N LEU A 70 7.08 -10.07 2.54
CA LEU A 70 7.77 -9.90 3.81
C LEU A 70 8.42 -8.53 3.93
N ALA A 71 9.08 -8.07 2.86
CA ALA A 71 9.72 -6.76 2.82
C ALA A 71 8.70 -5.62 2.99
N LEU A 72 7.58 -5.69 2.28
CA LEU A 72 6.52 -4.68 2.37
C LEU A 72 5.90 -4.65 3.78
N PHE A 73 5.66 -5.80 4.37
CA PHE A 73 5.12 -5.85 5.73
C PHE A 73 6.14 -5.39 6.78
N LEU A 74 7.40 -5.72 6.65
CA LEU A 74 8.44 -5.19 7.54
C LEU A 74 8.50 -3.66 7.49
N LEU A 75 8.32 -3.05 6.32
CA LEU A 75 8.24 -1.59 6.20
C LEU A 75 7.03 -1.00 6.93
N LEU A 76 5.90 -1.72 6.94
CA LEU A 76 4.68 -1.26 7.62
C LEU A 76 4.78 -1.34 9.14
N PHE A 77 5.52 -2.34 9.67
CA PHE A 77 5.70 -2.50 11.13
C PHE A 77 6.47 -1.37 11.77
N TYR A 78 7.41 -0.85 11.05
CA TYR A 78 8.31 0.18 11.50
C TYR A 78 7.99 1.49 10.77
N SER A 79 6.72 1.91 10.87
CA SER A 79 6.21 3.10 10.16
C SER A 79 7.01 4.38 10.43
N ASP A 80 7.68 4.45 11.58
CA ASP A 80 8.58 5.55 11.93
C ASP A 80 10.01 5.31 11.46
N ASP A 81 10.32 4.11 10.97
CA ASP A 81 11.62 3.78 10.45
C ASP A 81 11.83 4.36 9.06
N LYS A 82 13.05 4.82 8.87
CA LYS A 82 13.51 5.35 7.60
C LYS A 82 14.06 4.22 6.73
N PHE A 83 13.83 4.36 5.45
CA PHE A 83 14.39 3.48 4.43
C PHE A 83 14.76 4.28 3.19
N ASP A 84 15.51 3.68 2.30
CA ASP A 84 15.90 4.29 1.04
C ASP A 84 15.14 3.64 -0.11
N ILE A 85 14.81 4.43 -1.14
CA ILE A 85 14.23 3.95 -2.40
C ILE A 85 15.23 4.19 -3.52
N LEU A 86 15.65 3.12 -4.15
CA LEU A 86 16.52 3.14 -5.32
C LEU A 86 15.67 2.98 -6.57
N VAL A 87 15.71 3.96 -7.46
CA VAL A 87 14.97 3.93 -8.72
C VAL A 87 15.95 4.02 -9.88
N ASP A 88 16.02 2.98 -10.71
CA ASP A 88 16.75 2.97 -11.95
C ASP A 88 15.78 3.11 -13.11
N ARG A 89 15.77 4.27 -13.75
CA ARG A 89 14.96 4.58 -14.92
C ARG A 89 15.81 4.51 -16.22
N VAL A 90 16.88 3.72 -16.20
CA VAL A 90 17.84 3.56 -17.33
C VAL A 90 18.64 4.84 -17.61
N CYS A 91 17.96 5.96 -17.82
CA CYS A 91 18.60 7.26 -18.08
C CYS A 91 18.98 8.02 -16.81
N THR A 92 18.36 7.68 -15.70
CA THR A 92 18.53 8.37 -14.42
C THR A 92 18.41 7.37 -13.28
N LYS A 93 19.49 7.27 -12.52
CA LYS A 93 19.56 6.44 -11.31
C LYS A 93 19.55 7.34 -10.10
N LEU A 94 18.52 7.21 -9.29
CA LEU A 94 18.30 8.06 -8.10
C LEU A 94 18.12 7.21 -6.85
N ILE A 95 18.64 7.71 -5.74
CA ILE A 95 18.35 7.21 -4.41
C ILE A 95 17.61 8.32 -3.66
N TYR A 96 16.41 7.98 -3.18
CA TYR A 96 15.65 8.78 -2.24
C TYR A 96 15.96 8.25 -0.83
N LYS A 97 16.74 9.02 -0.10
CA LYS A 97 17.30 8.64 1.20
C LYS A 97 16.39 9.05 2.35
N ASN A 98 16.35 8.19 3.38
CA ASN A 98 15.68 8.47 4.66
C ASN A 98 14.20 8.83 4.52
N VAL A 99 13.49 8.20 3.61
CA VAL A 99 12.04 8.35 3.46
C VAL A 99 11.31 7.43 4.44
N SER A 100 10.06 7.74 4.73
CA SER A 100 9.19 6.87 5.54
C SER A 100 7.83 6.69 4.87
N VAL A 101 7.07 5.70 5.36
CA VAL A 101 5.71 5.45 4.88
C VAL A 101 4.77 6.54 5.37
N LYS A 102 3.98 7.08 4.47
CA LYS A 102 2.90 8.02 4.77
C LYS A 102 1.56 7.32 4.91
N GLU A 103 1.27 6.48 3.93
CA GLU A 103 0.03 5.74 3.82
C GLU A 103 0.27 4.48 3.00
N PHE A 104 -0.48 3.43 3.26
CA PHE A 104 -0.53 2.26 2.40
C PHE A 104 -1.97 1.85 2.11
N GLU A 105 -2.14 1.12 1.00
CA GLU A 105 -3.37 0.46 0.62
C GLU A 105 -3.05 -0.96 0.16
N LEU A 106 -3.72 -1.95 0.77
CA LEU A 106 -3.76 -3.32 0.28
C LEU A 106 -5.16 -3.56 -0.28
N ARG A 107 -5.22 -3.91 -1.56
CA ARG A 107 -6.47 -4.16 -2.28
C ARG A 107 -6.49 -5.56 -2.84
N GLY A 108 -7.60 -6.26 -2.60
CA GLY A 108 -7.95 -7.51 -3.26
C GLY A 108 -9.28 -7.38 -3.98
N GLU A 109 -9.35 -7.89 -5.20
CA GLU A 109 -10.56 -8.01 -5.99
C GLU A 109 -10.71 -9.46 -6.44
N ASN A 110 -11.95 -10.00 -6.43
CA ASN A 110 -12.20 -11.41 -6.61
C ASN A 110 -11.61 -11.95 -7.93
N ASN A 111 -10.80 -12.99 -7.83
CA ASN A 111 -10.01 -13.60 -8.89
C ASN A 111 -8.93 -12.72 -9.54
N GLU A 112 -8.62 -11.58 -8.94
CA GLU A 112 -7.57 -10.68 -9.39
C GLU A 112 -6.33 -10.75 -8.49
N PRO A 113 -5.15 -10.36 -9.00
CA PRO A 113 -3.96 -10.23 -8.18
C PRO A 113 -4.17 -9.23 -7.05
N LEU A 114 -3.58 -9.51 -5.90
CA LEU A 114 -3.49 -8.53 -4.82
C LEU A 114 -2.56 -7.38 -5.19
N TYR A 115 -3.02 -6.16 -4.96
CA TYR A 115 -2.24 -4.95 -5.18
C TYR A 115 -1.90 -4.30 -3.85
N PHE A 116 -0.68 -3.78 -3.80
CA PHE A 116 -0.19 -3.01 -2.68
C PHE A 116 0.33 -1.65 -3.17
N ARG A 117 -0.19 -0.59 -2.58
CA ARG A 117 0.25 0.78 -2.82
C ARG A 117 0.93 1.32 -1.58
N LEU A 118 2.08 1.92 -1.77
CA LEU A 118 2.88 2.55 -0.74
C LEU A 118 3.08 4.02 -1.09
N ASP A 119 2.51 4.92 -0.32
CA ASP A 119 2.77 6.35 -0.40
C ASP A 119 3.88 6.73 0.58
N VAL A 120 4.85 7.51 0.12
CA VAL A 120 6.01 7.91 0.90
C VAL A 120 6.00 9.38 1.25
N LYS A 121 6.66 9.71 2.35
CA LYS A 121 6.90 11.08 2.83
C LYS A 121 8.37 11.30 3.13
N ASP A 122 8.80 12.55 3.04
CA ASP A 122 10.10 13.00 3.52
C ASP A 122 10.13 13.12 5.05
N ASN A 123 11.33 13.04 5.58
CA ASN A 123 11.70 13.37 6.93
C ASN A 123 12.68 14.58 6.88
N ASP A 124 13.04 15.15 8.02
CA ASP A 124 13.91 16.34 8.08
C ASP A 124 15.28 16.12 7.44
N ASP A 125 15.78 14.88 7.47
CA ASP A 125 17.06 14.46 6.93
C ASP A 125 16.95 13.73 5.57
N SER A 126 15.80 13.76 4.93
CA SER A 126 15.61 13.14 3.62
C SER A 126 16.29 13.94 2.52
N TYR A 127 16.95 13.25 1.58
CA TYR A 127 17.59 13.87 0.43
C TYR A 127 17.61 12.92 -0.77
N VAL A 128 17.89 13.49 -1.95
CA VAL A 128 18.01 12.73 -3.20
C VAL A 128 19.44 12.84 -3.71
N THR A 129 20.01 11.73 -4.10
CA THR A 129 21.33 11.68 -4.73
C THR A 129 21.33 10.77 -5.95
N SER A 130 22.31 10.96 -6.85
CA SER A 130 22.55 10.04 -7.94
C SER A 130 23.17 8.75 -7.41
N TRP A 131 22.96 7.67 -8.15
CA TRP A 131 23.41 6.36 -7.77
C TRP A 131 24.29 5.74 -8.87
N ASP A 132 25.53 5.39 -8.51
CA ASP A 132 26.51 4.78 -9.40
C ASP A 132 26.75 3.28 -9.14
N ILE A 133 26.12 2.71 -8.13
CA ILE A 133 26.34 1.32 -7.74
C ILE A 133 25.48 0.42 -8.61
N THR A 134 26.07 -0.64 -9.14
CA THR A 134 25.33 -1.74 -9.76
C THR A 134 24.50 -2.42 -8.66
N THR A 135 23.17 -2.32 -8.73
CA THR A 135 22.30 -3.15 -7.88
C THR A 135 22.61 -4.60 -8.15
N PRO A 136 22.68 -5.43 -7.10
CA PRO A 136 22.67 -6.84 -7.34
C PRO A 136 21.41 -7.18 -8.14
N SER A 137 21.59 -7.70 -9.35
CA SER A 137 20.49 -8.30 -10.11
C SER A 137 20.07 -9.52 -9.29
N LEU A 138 19.00 -9.37 -8.52
CA LEU A 138 18.44 -10.53 -7.85
C LEU A 138 17.86 -11.44 -8.93
N PRO A 139 18.18 -12.73 -8.89
CA PRO A 139 17.62 -13.67 -9.85
C PRO A 139 16.10 -13.57 -9.74
N TRP A 140 15.43 -13.30 -10.85
CA TRP A 140 13.99 -13.44 -10.97
C TRP A 140 13.66 -14.90 -10.79
N THR A 141 13.45 -15.32 -9.55
CA THR A 141 12.80 -16.60 -9.28
C THR A 141 11.35 -16.45 -9.69
N GLU A 142 10.74 -17.51 -10.21
CA GLU A 142 9.32 -17.51 -10.57
C GLU A 142 8.50 -16.93 -9.43
N CYS A 143 8.06 -15.69 -9.61
CA CYS A 143 7.30 -14.97 -8.59
C CYS A 143 5.89 -15.52 -8.56
N ARG A 144 5.46 -16.04 -7.42
CA ARG A 144 4.08 -16.45 -7.21
C ARG A 144 3.28 -15.23 -6.80
N THR A 145 2.44 -14.76 -7.69
CA THR A 145 1.48 -13.68 -7.43
C THR A 145 0.33 -14.24 -6.60
N PHE A 146 -0.10 -13.49 -5.59
CA PHE A 146 -1.27 -13.83 -4.78
C PHE A 146 -2.54 -13.38 -5.49
N TYR A 147 -3.54 -14.26 -5.50
CA TYR A 147 -4.87 -14.01 -6.04
C TYR A 147 -5.90 -14.06 -4.91
N TYR A 148 -6.71 -13.02 -4.82
CA TYR A 148 -7.74 -12.93 -3.81
C TYR A 148 -8.96 -13.79 -4.19
N ASP A 149 -9.45 -14.58 -3.23
CA ASP A 149 -10.70 -15.32 -3.30
C ASP A 149 -11.72 -14.71 -2.34
N GLY A 150 -12.72 -14.05 -2.89
CA GLY A 150 -13.76 -13.35 -2.13
C GLY A 150 -14.65 -14.24 -1.26
N HIS A 151 -14.58 -15.56 -1.39
CA HIS A 151 -15.33 -16.51 -0.54
C HIS A 151 -14.63 -16.86 0.77
N SER A 152 -13.43 -16.34 1.00
CA SER A 152 -12.58 -16.71 2.14
C SER A 152 -12.49 -15.62 3.22
N VAL A 153 -13.60 -14.88 3.45
CA VAL A 153 -13.70 -13.85 4.48
C VAL A 153 -14.61 -14.32 5.62
N ILE A 154 -14.10 -14.25 6.85
CA ILE A 154 -14.79 -14.73 8.04
C ILE A 154 -14.89 -13.58 9.05
N ALA A 155 -16.11 -13.28 9.51
CA ALA A 155 -16.39 -12.32 10.58
C ALA A 155 -16.98 -13.05 11.77
N ASP A 156 -16.38 -12.91 12.95
CA ASP A 156 -16.84 -13.52 14.22
C ASP A 156 -17.20 -14.99 14.07
N SER A 157 -16.32 -15.76 13.40
CA SER A 157 -16.49 -17.19 13.11
C SER A 157 -17.59 -17.54 12.09
N LYS A 158 -18.19 -16.56 11.43
CA LYS A 158 -19.16 -16.75 10.35
C LYS A 158 -18.53 -16.38 9.02
N THR A 159 -18.62 -17.28 8.05
CA THR A 159 -18.21 -16.97 6.68
C THR A 159 -19.15 -15.92 6.11
N LEU A 160 -18.58 -14.82 5.62
CA LEU A 160 -19.35 -13.80 4.93
C LEU A 160 -19.74 -14.29 3.53
N PRO A 161 -20.86 -13.78 2.97
CA PRO A 161 -21.13 -13.95 1.56
C PRO A 161 -19.97 -13.40 0.74
N LEU A 162 -19.98 -13.61 -0.59
CA LEU A 162 -18.91 -13.16 -1.46
C LEU A 162 -18.52 -11.71 -1.19
N VAL A 163 -17.32 -11.49 -0.67
CA VAL A 163 -16.71 -10.17 -0.58
C VAL A 163 -15.97 -9.95 -1.89
N TYR A 164 -16.62 -9.25 -2.81
CA TYR A 164 -16.09 -9.06 -4.17
C TYR A 164 -14.75 -8.33 -4.17
N ARG A 165 -14.60 -7.32 -3.30
CA ARG A 165 -13.39 -6.54 -3.15
C ARG A 165 -13.21 -6.11 -1.70
N PHE A 166 -11.96 -6.00 -1.27
CA PHE A 166 -11.61 -5.32 -0.03
C PHE A 166 -10.52 -4.27 -0.26
N GLU A 167 -10.50 -3.26 0.58
CA GLU A 167 -9.45 -2.23 0.64
C GLU A 167 -9.08 -2.01 2.10
N LEU A 168 -7.86 -2.41 2.46
CA LEU A 168 -7.27 -2.11 3.76
C LEU A 168 -6.31 -0.94 3.59
N THR A 169 -6.55 0.14 4.33
CA THR A 169 -5.70 1.33 4.32
C THR A 169 -5.12 1.59 5.71
N GLY A 170 -3.86 2.03 5.74
CA GLY A 170 -3.20 2.50 6.95
C GLY A 170 -2.57 3.86 6.72
N LYS A 171 -2.88 4.82 7.60
CA LYS A 171 -2.33 6.19 7.57
C LYS A 171 -1.45 6.41 8.78
N PHE A 172 -0.18 6.74 8.51
CA PHE A 172 0.82 7.01 9.54
C PHE A 172 0.92 8.52 9.79
N THR A 173 0.10 8.99 10.71
CA THR A 173 0.10 10.35 11.24
C THR A 173 0.49 10.29 12.72
N GLU A 174 0.34 11.37 13.49
CA GLU A 174 0.54 11.36 14.95
C GLU A 174 -0.24 10.24 15.67
N LYS A 175 -1.40 9.84 15.10
CA LYS A 175 -2.13 8.64 15.50
C LYS A 175 -2.32 7.78 14.27
N THR A 176 -1.70 6.61 14.28
CA THR A 176 -1.90 5.61 13.22
C THR A 176 -3.36 5.20 13.15
N LYS A 177 -3.94 5.20 11.96
CA LYS A 177 -5.33 4.82 11.72
C LYS A 177 -5.38 3.75 10.64
N TYR A 178 -6.06 2.67 10.96
CA TYR A 178 -6.35 1.60 10.01
C TYR A 178 -7.83 1.57 9.69
N GLN A 179 -8.17 1.38 8.42
CA GLN A 179 -9.54 1.27 7.96
C GLN A 179 -9.64 0.13 6.95
N ILE A 180 -10.77 -0.55 6.95
CA ILE A 180 -11.10 -1.52 5.91
C ILE A 180 -12.46 -1.21 5.30
N THR A 181 -12.52 -1.33 3.97
CA THR A 181 -13.76 -1.25 3.20
C THR A 181 -14.00 -2.61 2.54
N LEU A 182 -15.18 -3.17 2.75
CA LEU A 182 -15.63 -4.41 2.15
C LEU A 182 -16.71 -4.10 1.12
N TYR A 183 -16.59 -4.67 -0.07
CA TYR A 183 -17.52 -4.50 -1.18
C TYR A 183 -18.24 -5.81 -1.46
N PHE A 184 -19.55 -5.76 -1.57
CA PHE A 184 -20.45 -6.90 -1.78
C PHE A 184 -21.26 -6.72 -3.07
N PRO A 185 -21.54 -7.79 -3.84
CA PRO A 185 -22.51 -7.71 -4.92
C PRO A 185 -23.92 -7.38 -4.36
N LEU A 186 -24.69 -6.56 -5.06
CA LEU A 186 -26.02 -6.13 -4.64
C LEU A 186 -27.04 -7.28 -4.50
N SER A 187 -26.78 -8.40 -5.17
CA SER A 187 -27.61 -9.60 -5.11
C SER A 187 -27.46 -10.43 -3.83
N THR A 188 -26.60 -9.99 -2.92
CA THR A 188 -26.29 -10.75 -1.70
C THR A 188 -27.34 -10.47 -0.65
N GLU A 189 -28.17 -11.46 -0.30
CA GLU A 189 -29.28 -11.33 0.63
C GLU A 189 -28.87 -11.09 2.09
N HIS A 190 -27.61 -11.31 2.44
CA HIS A 190 -27.11 -11.24 3.81
C HIS A 190 -25.87 -10.34 3.90
N TYR A 191 -26.09 -9.06 4.05
CA TYR A 191 -25.03 -8.13 4.40
C TYR A 191 -24.59 -8.32 5.85
N PRO A 192 -23.30 -8.19 6.14
CA PRO A 192 -22.86 -8.11 7.52
C PRO A 192 -23.59 -6.93 8.16
N THR A 193 -24.23 -7.21 9.26
CA THR A 193 -24.99 -6.22 10.02
C THR A 193 -24.09 -5.04 10.37
N GLN A 194 -24.67 -3.84 10.52
CA GLN A 194 -24.04 -2.59 10.98
C GLN A 194 -23.39 -2.71 12.38
N ASN A 195 -23.17 -3.91 12.86
CA ASN A 195 -22.66 -4.20 14.19
C ASN A 195 -21.14 -4.21 14.19
N LYS A 196 -20.58 -3.92 15.34
CA LYS A 196 -19.18 -4.13 15.65
C LYS A 196 -18.79 -5.58 15.33
N ILE A 197 -17.63 -5.76 14.67
CA ILE A 197 -17.01 -7.06 14.40
C ILE A 197 -15.82 -7.20 15.35
N GLU A 198 -15.80 -8.26 16.17
CA GLU A 198 -14.67 -8.50 17.08
C GLU A 198 -13.43 -8.97 16.34
N LYS A 199 -13.62 -9.86 15.35
CA LYS A 199 -12.53 -10.37 14.50
C LYS A 199 -13.00 -10.56 13.07
N LEU A 200 -12.25 -10.00 12.13
CA LEU A 200 -12.38 -10.23 10.69
C LEU A 200 -11.13 -10.92 10.17
N THR A 201 -11.30 -12.09 9.56
CA THR A 201 -10.20 -12.84 8.92
C THR A 201 -10.38 -12.79 7.40
N ILE A 202 -9.36 -12.37 6.68
CA ILE A 202 -9.30 -12.34 5.22
C ILE A 202 -8.18 -13.26 4.76
N THR A 203 -8.50 -14.33 4.07
CA THR A 203 -7.50 -15.20 3.47
C THR A 203 -6.97 -14.55 2.18
N LEU A 204 -5.69 -14.28 2.14
CA LEU A 204 -5.02 -13.69 0.98
C LEU A 204 -4.57 -14.76 -0.02
N ASP A 205 -4.14 -15.91 0.47
CA ASP A 205 -3.82 -17.08 -0.34
C ASP A 205 -4.00 -18.37 0.46
N GLN A 206 -4.97 -19.18 0.06
CA GLN A 206 -5.25 -20.46 0.74
C GLN A 206 -4.10 -21.48 0.57
N ARG A 207 -3.45 -21.50 -0.60
CA ARG A 207 -2.42 -22.51 -0.91
C ARG A 207 -1.17 -22.30 -0.09
N LEU A 208 -0.83 -21.04 0.16
CA LEU A 208 0.35 -20.65 0.94
C LEU A 208 0.02 -20.42 2.41
N GLY A 209 -1.26 -20.46 2.79
CA GLY A 209 -1.69 -20.24 4.16
C GLY A 209 -1.34 -18.84 4.64
N ILE A 210 -1.71 -17.82 3.87
CA ILE A 210 -1.48 -16.41 4.20
C ILE A 210 -2.83 -15.75 4.43
N TRP A 211 -2.98 -15.11 5.59
CA TRP A 211 -4.22 -14.42 5.94
C TRP A 211 -3.98 -13.22 6.84
N LEU A 212 -4.94 -12.30 6.84
CA LEU A 212 -5.02 -11.15 7.72
C LEU A 212 -6.08 -11.39 8.78
N ASP A 213 -5.74 -11.11 10.02
CA ASP A 213 -6.69 -10.98 11.11
C ASP A 213 -6.78 -9.52 11.54
N LEU A 214 -7.98 -8.96 11.51
CA LEU A 214 -8.28 -7.60 11.92
C LEU A 214 -9.16 -7.64 13.14
N TYR A 215 -8.83 -6.87 14.17
CA TYR A 215 -9.51 -6.94 15.46
C TYR A 215 -10.21 -5.62 15.81
N ASP A 216 -11.36 -5.75 16.48
CA ASP A 216 -12.14 -4.65 17.03
C ASP A 216 -12.56 -3.61 15.97
N LEU A 217 -13.34 -4.06 14.98
CA LEU A 217 -13.80 -3.22 13.87
C LEU A 217 -15.09 -2.50 14.27
N LYS A 218 -15.10 -1.18 14.10
CA LYS A 218 -16.28 -0.33 14.29
C LYS A 218 -16.78 0.18 12.95
N PRO A 219 -18.07 0.05 12.64
CA PRO A 219 -18.62 0.62 11.42
C PRO A 219 -18.47 2.15 11.46
N LEU A 220 -18.05 2.74 10.35
CA LEU A 220 -17.89 4.19 10.17
C LEU A 220 -19.08 4.81 9.50
N ASP A 221 -19.63 4.13 8.49
CA ASP A 221 -20.72 4.63 7.66
C ASP A 221 -21.75 3.53 7.43
N ASP A 222 -22.99 3.94 7.13
CA ASP A 222 -24.02 3.06 6.59
C ASP A 222 -23.59 2.55 5.20
N MET A 223 -24.19 1.42 4.82
CA MET A 223 -23.96 0.86 3.48
C MET A 223 -24.35 1.84 2.41
N THR A 224 -23.44 2.06 1.46
CA THR A 224 -23.66 2.94 0.30
C THR A 224 -23.51 2.13 -0.97
N ASP A 225 -24.39 2.36 -1.94
CA ASP A 225 -24.34 1.72 -3.24
C ASP A 225 -23.34 2.44 -4.15
N VAL A 226 -22.48 1.68 -4.81
CA VAL A 226 -21.52 2.18 -5.79
C VAL A 226 -21.73 1.45 -7.10
N ASN A 227 -21.89 2.20 -8.17
CA ASN A 227 -21.94 1.64 -9.51
C ASN A 227 -20.52 1.56 -10.08
N CYS A 228 -19.99 0.35 -10.22
CA CYS A 228 -18.70 0.10 -10.84
C CYS A 228 -18.91 -0.59 -12.17
N ALA A 229 -18.77 0.14 -13.27
CA ALA A 229 -18.95 -0.35 -14.63
C ALA A 229 -20.30 -1.10 -14.82
N ASP A 230 -20.28 -2.40 -14.93
CA ASP A 230 -21.48 -3.23 -15.16
C ASP A 230 -22.00 -3.93 -13.88
N THR A 231 -21.37 -3.66 -12.73
CA THR A 231 -21.73 -4.33 -11.46
C THR A 231 -22.04 -3.28 -10.40
N VAL A 232 -23.23 -3.38 -9.82
CA VAL A 232 -23.59 -2.58 -8.65
C VAL A 232 -23.04 -3.27 -7.41
N LEU A 233 -22.22 -2.55 -6.65
CA LEU A 233 -21.62 -3.02 -5.41
C LEU A 233 -22.14 -2.18 -4.25
N CYS A 234 -22.42 -2.83 -3.12
CA CYS A 234 -22.59 -2.16 -1.84
C CYS A 234 -21.28 -2.19 -1.10
N PHE A 235 -20.95 -1.15 -0.36
CA PHE A 235 -19.76 -1.19 0.47
C PHE A 235 -20.08 -0.87 1.93
N GLN A 236 -19.30 -1.43 2.81
CA GLN A 236 -19.29 -1.12 4.23
C GLN A 236 -17.86 -0.80 4.68
N LYS A 237 -17.72 0.29 5.40
CA LYS A 237 -16.43 0.78 5.89
C LYS A 237 -16.34 0.64 7.40
N PHE A 238 -15.17 0.19 7.87
CA PHE A 238 -14.87 0.01 9.28
C PHE A 238 -13.58 0.72 9.65
N GLU A 239 -13.55 1.28 10.86
CA GLU A 239 -12.31 1.65 11.55
C GLU A 239 -11.83 0.45 12.36
N ILE A 240 -10.54 0.14 12.28
CA ILE A 240 -9.90 -0.92 13.05
C ILE A 240 -9.38 -0.27 14.33
N CYS A 241 -10.00 -0.58 15.46
CA CYS A 241 -9.63 -0.03 16.78
C CYS A 241 -8.65 -0.91 17.53
N GLY A 242 -8.57 -2.18 17.15
CA GLY A 242 -7.61 -3.15 17.67
C GLY A 242 -6.34 -3.20 16.82
N CYS A 243 -5.83 -4.40 16.60
CA CYS A 243 -4.63 -4.63 15.81
C CYS A 243 -4.93 -5.27 14.46
N VAL A 244 -3.98 -5.13 13.55
CA VAL A 244 -3.91 -5.85 12.27
C VAL A 244 -2.81 -6.89 12.40
N VAL A 245 -3.15 -8.18 12.25
CA VAL A 245 -2.21 -9.28 12.36
C VAL A 245 -2.06 -9.96 11.01
N PHE A 246 -0.85 -9.98 10.53
CA PHE A 246 -0.51 -10.68 9.32
C PHE A 246 0.06 -12.06 9.65
N ASN A 247 -0.53 -13.10 9.08
CA ASN A 247 -0.17 -14.48 9.38
C ASN A 247 0.37 -15.17 8.15
N ILE A 248 1.53 -15.80 8.30
CA ILE A 248 2.13 -16.66 7.26
C ILE A 248 2.32 -18.05 7.88
N ARG A 249 1.70 -19.07 7.29
CA ARG A 249 1.93 -20.45 7.66
C ARG A 249 3.15 -20.96 6.89
N ASN A 250 4.31 -20.98 7.53
CA ASN A 250 5.45 -21.72 7.04
C ASN A 250 5.29 -23.20 7.38
N GLN A 251 5.79 -24.12 6.55
CA GLN A 251 5.68 -25.58 6.79
C GLN A 251 6.28 -26.05 8.13
N SER A 252 7.08 -25.20 8.78
CA SER A 252 7.73 -25.51 10.07
C SER A 252 7.37 -24.56 11.23
N GLN A 253 6.86 -23.37 10.98
CA GLN A 253 6.52 -22.39 12.02
C GLN A 253 5.46 -21.41 11.51
N ASN A 254 4.51 -21.05 12.39
CA ASN A 254 3.60 -19.92 12.13
C ASN A 254 4.35 -18.63 12.46
N THR A 255 4.63 -17.83 11.46
CA THR A 255 5.15 -16.47 11.65
C THR A 255 3.98 -15.50 11.72
N GLN A 256 3.83 -14.84 12.84
CA GLN A 256 2.84 -13.78 13.04
C GLN A 256 3.54 -12.44 13.08
N VAL A 257 2.92 -11.52 12.41
CA VAL A 257 3.39 -10.16 12.34
C VAL A 257 2.23 -9.24 12.72
N VAL A 258 2.34 -8.44 13.81
CA VAL A 258 1.28 -7.60 14.38
C VAL A 258 1.57 -6.13 14.07
N LEU A 259 0.61 -5.44 13.42
CA LEU A 259 0.62 -3.98 13.17
C LEU A 259 -0.08 -3.25 14.29
#